data_c30d95ef035fa6444f60e6c8d48b00e3
#
_entry.id   c30d95ef035fa6444f60e6c8d48b00e3
#
_cell.length_a   1.000
_cell.length_b   1.000
_cell.length_c   1.000
_cell.angle_alpha   90.00
_cell.angle_beta   90.00
_cell.angle_gamma   90.00
#
_symmetry.space_group_name_H-M   'P 1'
#
loop_
_entity.id
_entity.type
_entity.pdbx_description
1 polymer ?
#
loop_
_entity_poly.entity_id
_entity_poly.type
_entity_poly.pdbx_seq_one_letter_code
_entity_poly.pdbx_strand_id
1 'polypeptide(L)'
;MILTHQKGRGTKVHLFLDGEYAATTDENCWLDNYISNGADIDDEQWQALLVKINYKKALNKCADYLSRRDYSVKELKTKLLKSVDEVSAQKAVDRYIEAGYLFYLK
;
A
#
# COMPACT_ATOMS: atom_id res chain seq x y z
N MET A 1 -20.88 -6.54 0.51
CA MET A 1 -19.86 -7.35 -0.22
C MET A 1 -19.20 -8.30 0.78
N ILE A 2 -19.03 -9.53 0.39
CA ILE A 2 -18.37 -10.52 1.24
C ILE A 2 -16.86 -10.49 0.99
N LEU A 3 -16.11 -10.15 2.03
CA LEU A 3 -14.65 -10.10 1.97
C LEU A 3 -14.07 -11.43 2.38
N THR A 4 -13.25 -12.01 1.51
CA THR A 4 -12.47 -13.21 1.83
C THR A 4 -11.00 -12.96 1.54
N HIS A 5 -10.13 -13.73 2.17
CA HIS A 5 -8.70 -13.62 1.93
C HIS A 5 -8.07 -15.00 1.77
N GLN A 6 -6.95 -15.02 1.07
CA GLN A 6 -6.19 -16.23 0.82
C GLN A 6 -4.71 -15.90 0.82
N LYS A 7 -3.91 -16.73 1.48
CA LYS A 7 -2.47 -16.57 1.49
C LYS A 7 -1.88 -16.80 0.11
N GLY A 8 -1.01 -15.88 -0.34
CA GLY A 8 -0.26 -16.02 -1.58
C GLY A 8 1.17 -16.46 -1.33
N ARG A 9 2.04 -16.21 -2.30
CA ARG A 9 3.47 -16.51 -2.18
C ARG A 9 4.15 -15.59 -1.18
N GLY A 10 5.08 -16.16 -0.41
CA GLY A 10 5.86 -15.40 0.55
C GLY A 10 4.97 -14.73 1.57
N THR A 11 5.04 -13.42 1.68
CA THR A 11 4.26 -12.63 2.63
C THR A 11 2.98 -12.04 2.04
N LYS A 12 2.61 -12.41 0.83
CA LYS A 12 1.43 -11.84 0.16
C LYS A 12 0.12 -12.43 0.68
N VAL A 13 -0.90 -11.58 0.75
CA VAL A 13 -2.27 -11.95 1.07
C VAL A 13 -3.17 -11.38 -0.02
N HIS A 14 -3.95 -12.25 -0.66
CA HIS A 14 -4.89 -11.85 -1.69
C HIS A 14 -6.28 -11.66 -1.11
N LEU A 15 -6.93 -10.56 -1.46
CA LEU A 15 -8.25 -10.20 -0.99
C LEU A 15 -9.26 -10.32 -2.12
N PHE A 16 -10.42 -10.87 -1.78
CA PHE A 16 -11.51 -11.10 -2.72
C PHE A 16 -12.79 -10.46 -2.20
N LEU A 17 -13.58 -9.89 -3.12
CA LEU A 17 -14.91 -9.37 -2.83
C LEU A 17 -15.92 -10.17 -3.64
N ASP A 18 -16.88 -10.78 -2.94
CA ASP A 18 -17.88 -11.63 -3.57
C ASP A 18 -17.27 -12.70 -4.48
N GLY A 19 -16.13 -13.25 -4.07
CA GLY A 19 -15.42 -14.27 -4.81
C GLY A 19 -14.51 -13.79 -5.94
N GLU A 20 -14.49 -12.49 -6.22
CA GLU A 20 -13.64 -11.92 -7.27
C GLU A 20 -12.40 -11.25 -6.67
N TYR A 21 -11.25 -11.45 -7.33
CA TYR A 21 -10.01 -10.82 -6.89
C TYR A 21 -10.15 -9.30 -6.85
N ALA A 22 -9.75 -8.69 -5.74
CA ALA A 22 -9.87 -7.27 -5.54
C ALA A 22 -8.53 -6.57 -5.26
N ALA A 23 -7.67 -7.15 -4.43
CA ALA A 23 -6.40 -6.50 -4.07
C ALA A 23 -5.43 -7.51 -3.46
N THR A 24 -4.16 -7.11 -3.40
CA THR A 24 -3.10 -7.88 -2.72
C THR A 24 -2.40 -6.95 -1.73
N THR A 25 -2.13 -7.45 -0.54
CA THR A 25 -1.37 -6.75 0.49
C THR A 25 -0.32 -7.71 1.08
N ASP A 26 0.45 -7.25 2.06
CA ASP A 26 1.37 -8.11 2.78
C ASP A 26 0.76 -8.56 4.12
N GLU A 27 1.38 -9.57 4.74
CA GLU A 27 0.90 -10.11 6.01
C GLU A 27 0.85 -9.08 7.12
N ASN A 28 1.87 -8.21 7.20
CA ASN A 28 1.94 -7.20 8.26
C ASN A 28 0.79 -6.20 8.14
N CYS A 29 0.55 -5.69 6.93
CA CYS A 29 -0.55 -4.78 6.70
C CYS A 29 -1.90 -5.46 6.96
N TRP A 30 -2.04 -6.72 6.55
CA TRP A 30 -3.27 -7.46 6.76
C TRP A 30 -3.56 -7.71 8.24
N LEU A 31 -2.53 -8.07 9.02
CA LEU A 31 -2.71 -8.28 10.47
C LEU A 31 -3.12 -6.99 11.18
N ASP A 32 -2.56 -5.84 10.78
CA ASP A 32 -2.91 -4.55 11.37
C ASP A 32 -4.35 -4.12 11.02
N ASN A 33 -4.90 -4.62 9.92
CA ASN A 33 -6.21 -4.22 9.42
C ASN A 33 -7.15 -5.40 9.22
N TYR A 34 -6.92 -6.48 9.97
CA TYR A 34 -7.61 -7.74 9.79
C TYR A 34 -9.14 -7.62 9.88
N ILE A 35 -9.80 -8.22 8.92
CA ILE A 35 -11.25 -8.41 8.90
C ILE A 35 -11.50 -9.90 8.77
N SER A 36 -12.44 -10.43 9.57
CA SER A 36 -12.75 -11.87 9.56
C SER A 36 -13.10 -12.37 8.17
N ASN A 37 -12.58 -13.55 7.83
CA ASN A 37 -12.85 -14.17 6.53
C ASN A 37 -14.35 -14.42 6.36
N GLY A 38 -14.93 -13.93 5.28
CA GLY A 38 -16.36 -14.05 5.01
C GLY A 38 -17.22 -12.94 5.60
N ALA A 39 -16.62 -11.91 6.19
CA ALA A 39 -17.37 -10.78 6.74
C ALA A 39 -18.05 -9.98 5.63
N ASP A 40 -19.26 -9.49 5.92
CA ASP A 40 -19.97 -8.60 5.01
C ASP A 40 -19.55 -7.17 5.30
N ILE A 41 -18.96 -6.50 4.31
CA ILE A 41 -18.50 -5.11 4.43
C ILE A 41 -19.19 -4.24 3.39
N ASP A 42 -19.31 -2.93 3.69
CA ASP A 42 -19.86 -1.99 2.73
C ASP A 42 -18.73 -1.34 1.90
N ASP A 43 -19.13 -0.55 0.92
CA ASP A 43 -18.17 0.13 0.04
C ASP A 43 -17.28 1.10 0.79
N GLU A 44 -17.81 1.80 1.78
CA GLU A 44 -17.05 2.75 2.60
C GLU A 44 -15.93 2.03 3.38
N GLN A 45 -16.26 0.88 3.99
CA GLN A 45 -15.28 0.06 4.69
C GLN A 45 -14.20 -0.46 3.75
N TRP A 46 -14.59 -0.88 2.55
CA TRP A 46 -13.65 -1.34 1.53
C TRP A 46 -12.72 -0.21 1.08
N GLN A 47 -13.24 0.98 0.82
CA GLN A 47 -12.43 2.12 0.41
C GLN A 47 -11.45 2.53 1.50
N ALA A 48 -11.87 2.51 2.77
CA ALA A 48 -10.99 2.80 3.89
C ALA A 48 -9.84 1.80 3.98
N LEU A 49 -10.12 0.52 3.75
CA LEU A 49 -9.10 -0.53 3.73
C LEU A 49 -8.13 -0.35 2.57
N LEU A 50 -8.64 -0.04 1.37
CA LEU A 50 -7.82 0.20 0.19
C LEU A 50 -6.83 1.34 0.39
N VAL A 51 -7.26 2.43 1.03
CA VAL A 51 -6.37 3.56 1.33
C VAL A 51 -5.17 3.09 2.15
N LYS A 52 -5.40 2.26 3.17
CA LYS A 52 -4.33 1.72 4.01
C LYS A 52 -3.42 0.76 3.23
N ILE A 53 -3.99 -0.10 2.41
CA ILE A 53 -3.24 -1.04 1.58
C ILE A 53 -2.34 -0.28 0.60
N ASN A 54 -2.89 0.71 -0.09
CA ASN A 54 -2.15 1.48 -1.09
C ASN A 54 -1.05 2.32 -0.44
N TYR A 55 -1.29 2.89 0.73
CA TYR A 55 -0.27 3.63 1.46
C TYR A 55 0.89 2.71 1.86
N LYS A 56 0.59 1.54 2.42
CA LYS A 56 1.63 0.56 2.80
C LYS A 56 2.42 0.10 1.57
N LYS A 57 1.74 -0.14 0.46
CA LYS A 57 2.39 -0.48 -0.80
C LYS A 57 3.35 0.62 -1.25
N ALA A 58 2.92 1.88 -1.15
CA ALA A 58 3.76 3.02 -1.49
C ALA A 58 4.99 3.12 -0.58
N LEU A 59 4.82 2.92 0.73
CA LEU A 59 5.94 2.90 1.67
C LEU A 59 6.96 1.80 1.33
N ASN A 60 6.48 0.61 1.03
CA ASN A 60 7.35 -0.51 0.67
C ASN A 60 8.12 -0.24 -0.63
N LYS A 61 7.46 0.40 -1.61
CA LYS A 61 8.10 0.80 -2.86
C LYS A 61 9.15 1.88 -2.64
N CYS A 62 8.89 2.85 -1.76
CA CYS A 62 9.88 3.86 -1.38
C CYS A 62 11.13 3.21 -0.81
N ALA A 63 10.95 2.30 0.14
CA ALA A 63 12.07 1.59 0.76
C ALA A 63 12.89 0.84 -0.30
N ASP A 64 12.22 0.16 -1.20
CA ASP A 64 12.88 -0.59 -2.27
C ASP A 64 13.69 0.32 -3.20
N TYR A 65 13.10 1.41 -3.67
CA TYR A 65 13.80 2.34 -4.55
C TYR A 65 14.99 3.00 -3.85
N LEU A 66 14.80 3.49 -2.62
CA LEU A 66 15.85 4.17 -1.88
C LEU A 66 16.99 3.24 -1.45
N SER A 67 16.73 1.93 -1.36
CA SER A 67 17.78 0.96 -1.09
C SER A 67 18.72 0.75 -2.29
N ARG A 68 18.29 1.12 -3.48
CA ARG A 68 19.07 0.93 -4.71
C ARG A 68 19.90 2.15 -5.10
N ARG A 69 19.36 3.34 -4.91
CA ARG A 69 20.07 4.60 -5.16
C ARG A 69 19.34 5.77 -4.52
N ASP A 70 19.99 6.91 -4.49
CA ASP A 70 19.35 8.14 -4.04
C ASP A 70 18.38 8.67 -5.10
N TYR A 71 17.26 9.19 -4.63
CA TYR A 71 16.24 9.83 -5.49
C TYR A 71 15.94 11.22 -4.96
N SER A 72 15.65 12.15 -5.86
CA SER A 72 15.02 13.40 -5.47
C SER A 72 13.55 13.14 -5.15
N VAL A 73 12.90 14.07 -4.45
CA VAL A 73 11.46 13.96 -4.14
C VAL A 73 10.66 13.76 -5.43
N LYS A 74 10.95 14.57 -6.45
CA LYS A 74 10.25 14.50 -7.74
C LYS A 74 10.44 13.16 -8.44
N GLU A 75 11.68 12.67 -8.50
CA GLU A 75 11.98 11.38 -9.11
C GLU A 75 11.28 10.23 -8.42
N LEU A 76 11.31 10.22 -7.08
CA LEU A 76 10.69 9.16 -6.30
C LEU A 76 9.17 9.17 -6.49
N LYS A 77 8.55 10.35 -6.43
CA LYS A 77 7.11 10.46 -6.65
C LYS A 77 6.72 9.98 -8.05
N THR A 78 7.49 10.36 -9.07
CA THR A 78 7.25 9.90 -10.44
C THR A 78 7.31 8.38 -10.55
N LYS A 79 8.29 7.76 -9.90
CA LYS A 79 8.41 6.30 -9.87
C LYS A 79 7.22 5.65 -9.19
N LEU A 80 6.79 6.20 -8.05
CA LEU A 80 5.66 5.67 -7.29
C LEU A 80 4.35 5.73 -8.07
N LEU A 81 4.14 6.78 -8.86
CA LEU A 81 2.92 6.96 -9.63
C LEU A 81 2.72 5.90 -10.71
N LYS A 82 3.75 5.10 -11.01
CA LYS A 82 3.62 3.96 -11.92
C LYS A 82 2.90 2.78 -11.27
N SER A 83 2.85 2.73 -9.95
CA SER A 83 2.32 1.58 -9.19
C SER A 83 1.22 1.92 -8.21
N VAL A 84 1.14 3.17 -7.75
CA VAL A 84 0.18 3.62 -6.74
C VAL A 84 -0.46 4.93 -7.16
N ASP A 85 -1.57 5.27 -6.53
CA ASP A 85 -2.28 6.52 -6.78
C ASP A 85 -1.51 7.73 -6.20
N GLU A 86 -1.87 8.92 -6.64
CA GLU A 86 -1.18 10.16 -6.25
C GLU A 86 -1.25 10.42 -4.74
N VAL A 87 -2.40 10.18 -4.12
CA VAL A 87 -2.57 10.43 -2.68
C VAL A 87 -1.64 9.54 -1.87
N SER A 88 -1.59 8.25 -2.19
CA SER A 88 -0.71 7.29 -1.52
C SER A 88 0.76 7.61 -1.77
N ALA A 89 1.12 7.97 -3.00
CA ALA A 89 2.49 8.35 -3.35
C ALA A 89 2.93 9.58 -2.55
N GLN A 90 2.09 10.61 -2.48
CA GLN A 90 2.41 11.84 -1.75
C GLN A 90 2.57 11.58 -0.25
N LYS A 91 1.66 10.80 0.35
CA LYS A 91 1.75 10.45 1.77
C LYS A 91 3.03 9.68 2.09
N ALA A 92 3.41 8.74 1.23
CA ALA A 92 4.63 7.95 1.42
C ALA A 92 5.88 8.83 1.32
N VAL A 93 5.94 9.70 0.32
CA VAL A 93 7.05 10.65 0.16
C VAL A 93 7.16 11.56 1.38
N ASP A 94 6.04 12.13 1.84
CA ASP A 94 6.00 12.99 3.02
C ASP A 94 6.53 12.26 4.26
N ARG A 95 6.15 11.00 4.43
CA ARG A 95 6.62 10.18 5.54
C ARG A 95 8.14 10.01 5.53
N TYR A 96 8.73 9.77 4.35
CA TYR A 96 10.17 9.63 4.23
C TYR A 96 10.91 10.96 4.42
N ILE A 97 10.30 12.07 4.05
CA ILE A 97 10.85 13.40 4.33
C ILE A 97 10.87 13.63 5.85
N GLU A 98 9.76 13.36 6.54
CA GLU A 98 9.67 13.52 8.00
C GLU A 98 10.68 12.63 8.73
N ALA A 99 10.93 11.43 8.22
CA ALA A 99 11.88 10.50 8.81
C ALA A 99 13.34 10.84 8.50
N GLY A 100 13.59 11.85 7.65
CA GLY A 100 14.95 12.29 7.33
C GLY A 100 15.65 11.50 6.22
N TYR A 101 14.93 10.63 5.52
CA TYR A 101 15.51 9.83 4.42
C TYR A 101 15.48 10.54 3.08
N LEU A 102 14.77 11.64 2.97
CA LEU A 102 14.55 12.32 1.72
C LEU A 102 14.42 13.83 1.96
N PHE A 103 14.96 14.64 1.05
CA PHE A 103 14.96 16.09 1.20
C PHE A 103 14.37 16.77 -0.04
N TYR A 104 13.62 17.85 0.18
CA TYR A 104 12.96 18.60 -0.90
C TYR A 104 13.92 19.18 -1.92
N LEU A 105 15.11 19.56 -1.49
CA LEU A 105 16.08 20.28 -2.34
C LEU A 105 17.02 19.35 -3.10
N LYS A 106 16.64 18.14 -3.25
CA LYS A 106 17.45 17.17 -3.99
C LYS A 106 16.92 16.86 -5.36
#